data_2631f31aed93f14b0e747187cb88972b
#
_entry.id   2631f31aed93f14b0e747187cb88972b
#
_cell.length_a   1.000
_cell.length_b   1.000
_cell.length_c   1.000
_cell.angle_alpha   90.00
_cell.angle_beta   90.00
_cell.angle_gamma   90.00
#
_symmetry.space_group_name_H-M   'P 1'
#
loop_
_entity.id
_entity.type
_entity.pdbx_description
1 polymer ?
#
loop_
_entity_poly.entity_id
_entity_poly.type
_entity_poly.pdbx_seq_one_letter_code
_entity_poly.pdbx_strand_id
1 'polypeptide(L)'
;MKILLAACNAKYIHSNLAVYDLRAYASAYQEHILLREYTINQTKDEILKDIYLTGADVVCFSCYIWNISFVKDLLCDLHKILPETKFWAGGPEVSFDAEAFLRKTPQMTGVMTGEGEKTFLELMHYYVDGEGSLAEIPGIVYRDGEEIHNNG
;
A
#
# COMPACT_ATOMS: atom_id res chain seq x y z
N MET A 1 12.42 10.42 -1.20
CA MET A 1 11.22 9.62 -0.86
C MET A 1 11.06 8.52 -1.90
N LYS A 2 10.96 7.30 -1.46
CA LYS A 2 10.83 6.14 -2.34
C LYS A 2 9.54 5.39 -1.99
N ILE A 3 8.70 5.19 -2.99
CA ILE A 3 7.38 4.58 -2.86
C ILE A 3 7.39 3.25 -3.60
N LEU A 4 7.02 2.17 -2.93
CA LEU A 4 6.92 0.86 -3.55
C LEU A 4 5.45 0.48 -3.75
N LEU A 5 5.09 0.18 -4.99
CA LEU A 5 3.81 -0.46 -5.31
C LEU A 5 4.06 -1.96 -5.38
N ALA A 6 3.47 -2.70 -4.47
CA ALA A 6 3.67 -4.13 -4.32
C ALA A 6 2.39 -4.90 -4.65
N ALA A 7 2.50 -5.84 -5.57
CA ALA A 7 1.41 -6.72 -5.93
C ALA A 7 1.82 -8.17 -5.66
N CYS A 8 1.00 -8.90 -4.90
CA CYS A 8 1.19 -10.32 -4.65
C CYS A 8 0.16 -11.07 -5.51
N ASN A 9 0.63 -11.62 -6.63
CA ASN A 9 -0.23 -12.25 -7.62
C ASN A 9 -0.50 -13.72 -7.29
N ALA A 10 -1.57 -14.24 -7.88
CA ALA A 10 -1.89 -15.65 -7.79
C ALA A 10 -0.84 -16.50 -8.56
N LYS A 11 -0.93 -17.82 -8.40
CA LYS A 11 0.05 -18.81 -8.87
C LYS A 11 0.39 -18.71 -10.36
N TYR A 12 -0.59 -18.41 -11.19
CA TYR A 12 -0.38 -18.22 -12.63
C TYR A 12 -0.41 -16.72 -12.88
N ILE A 13 0.70 -16.24 -13.37
CA ILE A 13 1.00 -14.81 -13.45
C ILE A 13 0.03 -14.10 -14.40
N HIS A 14 -0.87 -13.33 -13.80
CA HIS A 14 -1.50 -12.22 -14.48
C HIS A 14 -0.94 -10.97 -13.85
N SER A 15 -0.37 -10.10 -14.67
CA SER A 15 0.09 -8.80 -14.20
C SER A 15 -1.05 -8.08 -13.49
N ASN A 16 -0.77 -7.48 -12.35
CA ASN A 16 -1.74 -6.69 -11.62
C ASN A 16 -1.85 -5.31 -12.28
N LEU A 17 -2.84 -5.13 -13.15
CA LEU A 17 -3.02 -3.88 -13.89
C LEU A 17 -3.21 -2.68 -12.99
N ALA A 18 -3.81 -2.89 -11.81
CA ALA A 18 -4.07 -1.78 -10.89
C ALA A 18 -2.80 -1.03 -10.49
N VAL A 19 -1.71 -1.75 -10.17
CA VAL A 19 -0.47 -1.08 -9.78
C VAL A 19 0.20 -0.35 -10.94
N TYR A 20 0.09 -0.89 -12.16
CA TYR A 20 0.58 -0.21 -13.36
C TYR A 20 -0.22 1.06 -13.65
N ASP A 21 -1.54 1.00 -13.48
CA ASP A 21 -2.42 2.15 -13.68
C ASP A 21 -2.13 3.25 -12.67
N LEU A 22 -1.90 2.90 -11.41
CA LEU A 22 -1.52 3.86 -10.39
C LEU A 22 -0.23 4.60 -10.75
N ARG A 23 0.79 3.85 -11.16
CA ARG A 23 2.07 4.44 -11.56
C ARG A 23 1.92 5.33 -12.79
N ALA A 24 1.14 4.88 -13.78
CA ALA A 24 0.92 5.65 -15.00
C ALA A 24 0.19 6.96 -14.72
N TYR A 25 -0.83 6.92 -13.86
CA TYR A 25 -1.58 8.11 -13.48
C TYR A 25 -0.71 9.12 -12.72
N ALA A 26 0.19 8.63 -11.90
CA ALA A 26 1.13 9.44 -11.14
C ALA A 26 2.49 9.59 -11.83
N SER A 27 2.51 9.67 -13.17
CA SER A 27 3.74 9.69 -13.97
C SER A 27 4.68 10.85 -13.61
N ALA A 28 4.16 11.96 -13.08
CA ALA A 28 4.97 13.07 -12.62
C ALA A 28 5.92 12.67 -11.47
N TYR A 29 5.59 11.61 -10.75
CA TYR A 29 6.38 11.09 -9.63
C TYR A 29 7.10 9.79 -9.96
N GLN A 30 7.18 9.43 -11.23
CA GLN A 30 7.73 8.15 -11.69
C GLN A 30 9.12 7.84 -11.12
N GLU A 31 9.95 8.84 -10.93
CA GLU A 31 11.29 8.67 -10.36
C GLU A 31 11.27 8.18 -8.91
N HIS A 32 10.18 8.40 -8.20
CA HIS A 32 10.01 8.02 -6.80
C HIS A 32 9.28 6.68 -6.63
N ILE A 33 8.71 6.14 -7.70
CA ILE A 33 7.84 4.98 -7.64
C ILE A 33 8.54 3.75 -8.19
N LEU A 34 8.68 2.73 -7.33
CA LEU A 34 9.10 1.39 -7.71
C LEU A 34 7.88 0.49 -7.80
N LEU A 35 7.90 -0.44 -8.72
CA LEU A 35 6.84 -1.43 -8.85
C LEU A 35 7.44 -2.82 -8.75
N ARG A 36 6.89 -3.67 -7.88
CA ARG A 36 7.30 -5.06 -7.71
C ARG A 36 6.09 -5.97 -7.75
N GLU A 37 6.20 -7.03 -8.51
CA GLU A 37 5.20 -8.09 -8.54
C GLU A 37 5.81 -9.35 -7.94
N TYR A 38 5.10 -9.92 -6.97
CA TYR A 38 5.48 -11.17 -6.32
C TYR A 38 4.40 -12.20 -6.61
N THR A 39 4.75 -13.47 -6.48
CA THR A 39 3.75 -14.53 -6.53
C THR A 39 3.64 -15.17 -5.16
N ILE A 40 2.45 -15.68 -4.84
CA ILE A 40 2.21 -16.37 -3.56
C ILE A 40 2.98 -17.70 -3.47
N ASN A 41 3.64 -18.12 -4.56
CA ASN A 41 4.52 -19.29 -4.57
C ASN A 41 5.95 -18.97 -4.11
N GLN A 42 6.33 -17.70 -4.12
CA GLN A 42 7.61 -17.30 -3.54
C GLN A 42 7.55 -17.46 -2.04
N THR A 43 8.69 -17.76 -1.42
CA THR A 43 8.71 -17.84 0.03
C THR A 43 8.50 -16.45 0.62
N LYS A 44 7.88 -16.42 1.78
CA LYS A 44 7.70 -15.20 2.55
C LYS A 44 9.03 -14.48 2.76
N ASP A 45 10.09 -15.23 3.11
CA ASP A 45 11.40 -14.66 3.38
C ASP A 45 12.02 -13.99 2.15
N GLU A 46 11.84 -14.57 0.97
CA GLU A 46 12.30 -13.96 -0.29
C GLU A 46 11.62 -12.61 -0.53
N ILE A 47 10.32 -12.53 -0.30
CA ILE A 47 9.54 -11.31 -0.50
C ILE A 47 9.92 -10.25 0.54
N LEU A 48 10.05 -10.65 1.81
CA LEU A 48 10.48 -9.76 2.88
C LEU A 48 11.85 -9.14 2.57
N LYS A 49 12.78 -9.97 2.12
CA LYS A 49 14.13 -9.52 1.77
C LYS A 49 14.10 -8.53 0.60
N ASP A 50 13.34 -8.82 -0.44
CA ASP A 50 13.25 -7.93 -1.60
C ASP A 50 12.67 -6.57 -1.21
N ILE A 51 11.57 -6.56 -0.46
CA ILE A 51 10.95 -5.30 0.01
C ILE A 51 11.94 -4.51 0.88
N TYR A 52 12.61 -5.18 1.80
CA TYR A 52 13.62 -4.54 2.66
C TYR A 52 14.72 -3.89 1.82
N LEU A 53 15.23 -4.59 0.81
CA LEU A 53 16.31 -4.11 -0.02
C LEU A 53 15.92 -2.96 -0.95
N THR A 54 14.62 -2.76 -1.23
CA THR A 54 14.19 -1.60 -2.01
C THR A 54 14.45 -0.29 -1.30
N GLY A 55 14.52 -0.30 0.03
CA GLY A 55 14.69 0.92 0.82
C GLY A 55 13.47 1.84 0.78
N ALA A 56 12.29 1.30 0.50
CA ALA A 56 11.08 2.11 0.36
C ALA A 56 10.67 2.76 1.67
N ASP A 57 10.25 4.01 1.58
CA ASP A 57 9.70 4.78 2.71
C ASP A 57 8.21 4.53 2.89
N VAL A 58 7.52 4.21 1.78
CA VAL A 58 6.09 3.89 1.75
C VAL A 58 5.91 2.67 0.88
N VAL A 59 5.14 1.69 1.36
CA VAL A 59 4.79 0.48 0.61
C VAL A 59 3.28 0.40 0.49
N CYS A 60 2.79 0.30 -0.74
CA CYS A 60 1.37 0.20 -1.03
C CYS A 60 1.06 -1.18 -1.59
N PHE A 61 0.19 -1.92 -0.91
CA PHE A 61 -0.22 -3.26 -1.32
C PHE A 61 -1.56 -3.22 -2.05
N SER A 62 -1.66 -3.97 -3.13
CA SER A 62 -2.92 -4.24 -3.82
C SER A 62 -3.53 -5.51 -3.22
N CYS A 63 -4.69 -5.37 -2.56
CA CYS A 63 -5.29 -6.44 -1.77
C CYS A 63 -6.56 -7.00 -2.40
N TYR A 64 -6.58 -8.31 -2.54
CA TYR A 64 -7.69 -9.09 -3.08
C TYR A 64 -7.96 -10.27 -2.15
N ILE A 65 -9.07 -10.95 -2.37
CA ILE A 65 -9.48 -12.09 -1.54
C ILE A 65 -8.42 -13.21 -1.50
N TRP A 66 -7.68 -13.39 -2.60
CA TRP A 66 -6.68 -14.45 -2.68
C TRP A 66 -5.34 -14.11 -2.03
N ASN A 67 -5.06 -12.84 -1.74
CA ASN A 67 -3.77 -12.45 -1.17
C ASN A 67 -3.83 -11.74 0.18
N ILE A 68 -5.03 -11.40 0.67
CA ILE A 68 -5.17 -10.58 1.88
C ILE A 68 -4.52 -11.22 3.12
N SER A 69 -4.69 -12.52 3.29
CA SER A 69 -4.09 -13.24 4.42
C SER A 69 -2.57 -13.22 4.34
N PHE A 70 -2.04 -13.38 3.14
CA PHE A 70 -0.60 -13.33 2.88
C PHE A 70 -0.03 -11.93 3.16
N VAL A 71 -0.73 -10.89 2.71
CA VAL A 71 -0.32 -9.50 2.96
C VAL A 71 -0.31 -9.20 4.46
N LYS A 72 -1.32 -9.64 5.20
CA LYS A 72 -1.36 -9.45 6.65
C LYS A 72 -0.18 -10.13 7.35
N ASP A 73 0.16 -11.33 6.89
CA ASP A 73 1.30 -12.08 7.44
C ASP A 73 2.62 -11.37 7.14
N LEU A 74 2.79 -10.87 5.92
CA LEU A 74 3.96 -10.06 5.55
C LEU A 74 4.09 -8.83 6.44
N LEU A 75 2.99 -8.12 6.68
CA LEU A 75 2.97 -6.89 7.46
C LEU A 75 3.46 -7.09 8.88
N CYS A 76 3.12 -8.21 9.50
CA CYS A 76 3.57 -8.51 10.85
C CYS A 76 5.09 -8.50 10.95
N ASP A 77 5.77 -9.05 9.95
CA ASP A 77 7.23 -9.10 9.92
C ASP A 77 7.84 -7.82 9.35
N LEU A 78 7.23 -7.25 8.31
CA LEU A 78 7.73 -6.00 7.72
C LEU A 78 7.78 -4.87 8.73
N HIS A 79 6.75 -4.76 9.56
CA HIS A 79 6.72 -3.72 10.58
C HIS A 79 7.89 -3.85 11.58
N LYS A 80 8.33 -5.07 11.86
CA LYS A 80 9.45 -5.33 12.76
C LYS A 80 10.79 -4.92 12.15
N ILE A 81 10.98 -5.19 10.86
CA ILE A 81 12.25 -4.90 10.18
C ILE A 81 12.30 -3.50 9.55
N LEU A 82 11.14 -2.89 9.34
CA LEU A 82 10.99 -1.55 8.75
C LEU A 82 10.06 -0.69 9.61
N PRO A 83 10.46 -0.36 10.85
CA PRO A 83 9.55 0.33 11.79
C PRO A 83 9.17 1.75 11.37
N GLU A 84 9.96 2.39 10.50
CA GLU A 84 9.70 3.75 10.03
C GLU A 84 8.93 3.78 8.70
N THR A 85 8.79 2.65 8.03
CA THR A 85 8.09 2.59 6.76
C THR A 85 6.59 2.66 6.97
N LYS A 86 5.91 3.42 6.09
CA LYS A 86 4.45 3.52 6.09
C LYS A 86 3.86 2.49 5.15
N PHE A 87 2.83 1.78 5.61
CA PHE A 87 2.17 0.73 4.83
C PHE A 87 0.75 1.13 4.48
N TRP A 88 0.42 1.06 3.21
CA TRP A 88 -0.90 1.38 2.67
C TRP A 88 -1.47 0.19 1.92
N ALA A 89 -2.78 0.13 1.85
CA ALA A 89 -3.48 -0.91 1.11
C ALA A 89 -4.56 -0.30 0.22
N GLY A 90 -4.86 -0.96 -0.87
CA GLY A 90 -5.97 -0.65 -1.74
C GLY A 90 -6.53 -1.94 -2.31
N GLY A 91 -7.64 -1.84 -3.01
CA GLY A 91 -8.30 -2.98 -3.62
C GLY A 91 -9.61 -3.36 -2.96
N PRO A 92 -10.38 -4.25 -3.59
CA PRO A 92 -11.75 -4.52 -3.16
C PRO A 92 -11.86 -5.18 -1.79
N GLU A 93 -10.86 -5.97 -1.39
CA GLU A 93 -10.93 -6.72 -0.13
C GLU A 93 -10.81 -5.82 1.10
N VAL A 94 -10.13 -4.68 0.98
CA VAL A 94 -9.91 -3.78 2.12
C VAL A 94 -10.80 -2.54 2.07
N SER A 95 -11.32 -2.20 0.90
CA SER A 95 -12.10 -0.98 0.71
C SER A 95 -13.50 -1.05 1.31
N PHE A 96 -14.09 -2.24 1.36
CA PHE A 96 -15.48 -2.42 1.79
C PHE A 96 -15.68 -2.03 3.27
N ASP A 97 -14.77 -2.43 4.15
CA ASP A 97 -14.81 -2.07 5.56
C ASP A 97 -13.41 -1.72 6.03
N ALA A 98 -12.94 -0.60 5.53
CA ALA A 98 -11.57 -0.15 5.75
C ALA A 98 -11.29 0.17 7.22
N GLU A 99 -12.26 0.71 7.95
CA GLU A 99 -12.08 1.01 9.37
C GLU A 99 -11.86 -0.27 10.17
N ALA A 100 -12.68 -1.31 9.93
CA ALA A 100 -12.52 -2.59 10.61
C ALA A 100 -11.18 -3.24 10.25
N PHE A 101 -10.79 -3.16 8.98
CA PHE A 101 -9.51 -3.68 8.52
C PHE A 101 -8.35 -3.01 9.27
N LEU A 102 -8.38 -1.69 9.39
CA LEU A 102 -7.33 -0.96 10.11
C LEU A 102 -7.29 -1.29 11.60
N ARG A 103 -8.45 -1.46 12.24
CA ARG A 103 -8.51 -1.84 13.65
C ARG A 103 -7.86 -3.19 13.90
N LYS A 104 -8.02 -4.12 12.96
CA LYS A 104 -7.47 -5.48 13.06
C LYS A 104 -6.04 -5.58 12.56
N THR A 105 -5.53 -4.55 11.89
CA THR A 105 -4.21 -4.56 11.27
C THR A 105 -3.43 -3.32 11.71
N PRO A 106 -2.93 -3.31 12.95
CA PRO A 106 -2.30 -2.10 13.52
C PRO A 106 -1.04 -1.65 12.78
N GLN A 107 -0.43 -2.51 11.98
CA GLN A 107 0.76 -2.17 11.19
C GLN A 107 0.43 -1.32 9.95
N MET A 108 -0.83 -1.29 9.52
CA MET A 108 -1.27 -0.56 8.35
C MET A 108 -1.53 0.90 8.69
N THR A 109 -0.94 1.81 7.90
CA THR A 109 -1.13 3.26 8.07
C THR A 109 -2.49 3.69 7.54
N GLY A 110 -2.90 3.17 6.40
CA GLY A 110 -4.18 3.56 5.82
C GLY A 110 -4.59 2.71 4.63
N VAL A 111 -5.79 2.99 4.15
CA VAL A 111 -6.44 2.31 3.04
C VAL A 111 -6.95 3.34 2.04
N MET A 112 -6.68 3.11 0.77
CA MET A 112 -7.24 3.89 -0.35
C MET A 112 -8.58 3.26 -0.73
N THR A 113 -9.68 3.93 -0.42
CA THR A 113 -11.04 3.41 -0.64
C THR A 113 -11.74 3.97 -1.86
N GLY A 114 -11.24 5.09 -2.39
CA GLY A 114 -11.83 5.76 -3.53
C GLY A 114 -11.28 5.28 -4.87
N GLU A 115 -11.39 6.13 -5.88
CA GLU A 115 -10.71 5.90 -7.16
C GLU A 115 -9.21 5.90 -6.89
N GLY A 116 -8.62 4.72 -6.97
CA GLY A 116 -7.23 4.51 -6.56
C GLY A 116 -6.25 5.46 -7.20
N GLU A 117 -6.42 5.77 -8.49
CA GLU A 117 -5.50 6.63 -9.23
C GLU A 117 -5.44 8.04 -8.67
N LYS A 118 -6.58 8.68 -8.45
CA LYS A 118 -6.64 10.03 -7.88
C LYS A 118 -6.11 10.07 -6.46
N THR A 119 -6.54 9.13 -5.66
CA THR A 119 -6.14 9.03 -4.26
C THR A 119 -4.63 8.80 -4.16
N PHE A 120 -4.10 7.92 -4.99
CA PHE A 120 -2.66 7.66 -5.02
C PHE A 120 -1.87 8.90 -5.41
N LEU A 121 -2.33 9.65 -6.41
CA LEU A 121 -1.69 10.90 -6.81
C LEU A 121 -1.64 11.91 -5.66
N GLU A 122 -2.74 12.04 -4.92
CA GLU A 122 -2.79 12.92 -3.75
C GLU A 122 -1.83 12.46 -2.64
N LEU A 123 -1.70 11.14 -2.44
CA LEU A 123 -0.70 10.61 -1.52
C LEU A 123 0.73 10.95 -1.96
N MET A 124 0.99 10.97 -3.27
CA MET A 124 2.31 11.37 -3.78
C MET A 124 2.59 12.85 -3.50
N HIS A 125 1.61 13.72 -3.69
CA HIS A 125 1.74 15.13 -3.31
C HIS A 125 2.11 15.27 -1.82
N TYR A 126 1.44 14.50 -0.98
CA TYR A 126 1.68 14.53 0.46
C TYR A 126 3.07 13.98 0.82
N TYR A 127 3.41 12.79 0.33
CA TYR A 127 4.65 12.12 0.73
C TYR A 127 5.90 12.68 0.04
N VAL A 128 5.83 12.96 -1.24
CA VAL A 128 6.99 13.40 -2.03
C VAL A 128 7.19 14.90 -1.92
N ASP A 129 6.13 15.68 -2.12
CA ASP A 129 6.20 17.14 -2.13
C ASP A 129 6.10 17.74 -0.72
N GLY A 130 5.62 16.98 0.25
CA GLY A 130 5.40 17.46 1.61
C GLY A 130 4.26 18.46 1.71
N GLU A 131 3.30 18.41 0.80
CA GLU A 131 2.19 19.35 0.72
C GLU A 131 0.91 18.80 1.33
N GLY A 132 0.14 19.66 2.00
CA GLY A 132 -1.16 19.34 2.55
C GLY A 132 -1.09 18.44 3.78
N SER A 133 -2.19 17.75 4.03
CA SER A 133 -2.31 16.79 5.14
C SER A 133 -3.16 15.59 4.71
N LEU A 134 -3.01 14.48 5.42
CA LEU A 134 -3.84 13.29 5.17
C LEU A 134 -5.32 13.58 5.34
N ALA A 135 -5.67 14.49 6.27
CA ALA A 135 -7.06 14.87 6.51
C ALA A 135 -7.74 15.50 5.29
N GLU A 136 -6.96 16.07 4.38
CA GLU A 136 -7.47 16.74 3.18
C GLU A 136 -7.62 15.83 1.97
N ILE A 137 -7.14 14.59 2.04
CA ILE A 137 -7.18 13.65 0.92
C ILE A 137 -8.49 12.88 0.94
N PRO A 138 -9.37 13.05 -0.08
CA PRO A 138 -10.59 12.24 -0.14
C PRO A 138 -10.29 10.80 -0.54
N GLY A 139 -11.16 9.89 -0.13
CA GLY A 139 -11.05 8.48 -0.51
C GLY A 139 -10.01 7.70 0.26
N ILE A 140 -9.65 8.14 1.47
CA ILE A 140 -8.79 7.36 2.35
C ILE A 140 -9.40 7.18 3.73
N VAL A 141 -9.01 6.09 4.35
CA VAL A 141 -9.19 5.85 5.79
C VAL A 141 -7.79 5.65 6.34
N TYR A 142 -7.43 6.39 7.37
CA TYR A 142 -6.04 6.37 7.86
C TYR A 142 -5.96 6.44 9.38
N ARG A 143 -4.82 6.08 9.89
CA ARG A 143 -4.51 6.06 11.32
C ARG A 143 -3.68 7.27 11.70
N ASP A 144 -4.11 7.95 12.76
CA ASP A 144 -3.35 9.03 13.39
C ASP A 144 -3.26 8.68 14.89
N GLY A 145 -2.11 8.17 15.29
CA GLY A 145 -1.94 7.62 16.63
C GLY A 145 -2.88 6.43 16.84
N GLU A 146 -3.77 6.52 17.81
CA GLU A 146 -4.77 5.48 18.10
C GLU A 146 -6.10 5.72 17.38
N GLU A 147 -6.26 6.88 16.78
CA GLU A 147 -7.50 7.26 16.10
C GLU A 147 -7.49 6.84 14.62
N ILE A 148 -8.65 6.43 14.13
CA ILE A 148 -8.88 6.11 12.73
C ILE A 148 -9.81 7.17 12.17
N HIS A 149 -9.38 7.79 11.07
CA HIS A 149 -10.14 8.84 10.37
C HIS A 149 -10.59 8.32 9.02
N ASN A 150 -11.85 8.58 8.70
CA ASN A 150 -12.46 8.21 7.43
C ASN A 150 -12.83 9.48 6.67
N ASN A 151 -12.16 9.72 5.56
CA ASN A 151 -12.39 10.94 4.74
C ASN A 151 -13.49 10.76 3.68
N GLY A 152 -14.15 9.63 3.67
CA GLY A 152 -15.24 9.38 2.72
C GLY A 152 -14.85 8.77 1.41
#